data_47931699a425fbf06ee747e4d76648a2
#
_entry.id   47931699a425fbf06ee747e4d76648a2
#
_cell.length_a   1.000
_cell.length_b   1.000
_cell.length_c   1.000
_cell.angle_alpha   90.00
_cell.angle_beta   90.00
_cell.angle_gamma   90.00
#
_symmetry.space_group_name_H-M   'P 1'
#
loop_
_entity.id
_entity.type
_entity.pdbx_description
1 polymer ?
#
loop_
_entity_poly.entity_id
_entity_poly.type
_entity_poly.pdbx_seq_one_letter_code
_entity_poly.pdbx_strand_id
1 'polypeptide(L)'
;SWYFLDAIDMMAPAGTPVIVAFGDSITDGTASTLNGDDRWPNVLSRRLAAAGHRAAVINTGIGGNQVTGPAEYSPQKPFAGGPNAAMRLERDVLSLSGVTTLIWLEGINDFSRNGTASAEQVQQGMKDVVGRIHAKLPGVKIIGATVTTALNSTNAASGSLDQDAKRKALNAFIRTSGLFDGVVDFDKVAGDPATGEMKVEFVPESTTGGAGDKLHPNRAGYLAMGNSIDLDMLLGKKKSASR
;
A
#
# COMPACT_ATOMS: atom_id res chain seq x y z
N SER A 1 -17.56 -1.12 -2.26
CA SER A 1 -16.92 -1.23 -3.58
C SER A 1 -17.57 -0.30 -4.57
N TRP A 2 -16.76 0.33 -5.40
CA TRP A 2 -17.20 1.18 -6.49
C TRP A 2 -17.28 0.31 -7.75
N TYR A 3 -18.49 0.06 -8.26
CA TYR A 3 -18.65 -0.89 -9.37
C TYR A 3 -18.51 -0.26 -10.76
N PHE A 4 -18.76 1.06 -10.87
CA PHE A 4 -18.84 1.73 -12.16
C PHE A 4 -18.11 3.08 -12.20
N LEU A 5 -17.59 3.56 -11.08
CA LEU A 5 -16.81 4.78 -11.00
C LEU A 5 -15.33 4.38 -10.84
N ASP A 6 -14.53 4.72 -11.84
CA ASP A 6 -13.11 4.39 -11.86
C ASP A 6 -12.25 5.55 -11.32
N ALA A 7 -12.44 6.74 -11.89
CA ALA A 7 -11.73 7.94 -11.47
C ALA A 7 -12.58 9.21 -11.67
N ILE A 8 -12.24 10.26 -10.95
CA ILE A 8 -12.77 11.61 -11.16
C ILE A 8 -11.59 12.54 -11.36
N ASP A 9 -11.42 13.06 -12.57
CA ASP A 9 -10.45 14.10 -12.87
C ASP A 9 -11.02 15.49 -12.60
N MET A 10 -10.23 16.33 -11.98
CA MET A 10 -10.60 17.71 -11.66
C MET A 10 -9.53 18.69 -12.12
N MET A 11 -9.96 19.85 -12.61
CA MET A 11 -9.05 20.95 -12.88
C MET A 11 -8.46 21.46 -11.56
N ALA A 12 -7.15 21.54 -11.49
CA ALA A 12 -6.41 21.99 -10.30
C ALA A 12 -5.25 22.91 -10.70
N PRO A 13 -4.76 23.79 -9.81
CA PRO A 13 -3.56 24.57 -10.06
C PRO A 13 -2.36 23.68 -10.42
N ALA A 14 -1.49 24.18 -11.31
CA ALA A 14 -0.27 23.48 -11.67
C ALA A 14 0.55 23.14 -10.41
N GLY A 15 1.13 21.93 -10.37
CA GLY A 15 1.90 21.45 -9.22
C GLY A 15 1.05 20.96 -8.04
N THR A 16 -0.27 20.85 -8.18
CA THR A 16 -1.09 20.18 -7.15
C THR A 16 -0.64 18.73 -7.02
N PRO A 17 -0.22 18.27 -5.82
CA PRO A 17 0.23 16.89 -5.64
C PRO A 17 -0.89 15.88 -5.88
N VAL A 18 -0.57 14.84 -6.64
CA VAL A 18 -1.41 13.65 -6.82
C VAL A 18 -0.63 12.44 -6.30
N ILE A 19 -1.12 11.85 -5.24
CA ILE A 19 -0.50 10.75 -4.52
C ILE A 19 -1.30 9.49 -4.79
N VAL A 20 -0.68 8.48 -5.37
CA VAL A 20 -1.29 7.17 -5.62
C VAL A 20 -0.91 6.22 -4.49
N ALA A 21 -1.89 5.66 -3.81
CA ALA A 21 -1.72 4.55 -2.88
C ALA A 21 -1.91 3.25 -3.65
N PHE A 22 -0.82 2.58 -3.99
CA PHE A 22 -0.76 1.37 -4.79
C PHE A 22 -0.49 0.17 -3.90
N GLY A 23 -1.25 -0.92 -4.04
CA GLY A 23 -1.07 -2.07 -3.17
C GLY A 23 -2.19 -3.10 -3.19
N ASP A 24 -2.25 -3.89 -2.13
CA ASP A 24 -3.17 -5.00 -1.96
C ASP A 24 -4.40 -4.66 -1.06
N SER A 25 -4.98 -5.67 -0.40
CA SER A 25 -6.13 -5.55 0.50
C SER A 25 -5.93 -4.56 1.66
N ILE A 26 -4.68 -4.36 2.12
CA ILE A 26 -4.37 -3.44 3.22
C ILE A 26 -4.42 -2.00 2.72
N THR A 27 -4.13 -1.76 1.45
CA THR A 27 -4.33 -0.46 0.81
C THR A 27 -5.78 -0.24 0.41
N ASP A 28 -6.45 -1.25 -0.15
CA ASP A 28 -7.91 -1.24 -0.43
C ASP A 28 -8.73 -0.99 0.85
N GLY A 29 -8.28 -1.52 2.00
CA GLY A 29 -8.84 -1.25 3.32
C GLY A 29 -9.77 -2.34 3.84
N THR A 30 -9.44 -3.60 3.60
CA THR A 30 -10.14 -4.75 4.23
C THR A 30 -10.12 -4.59 5.75
N ALA A 31 -11.23 -4.93 6.43
CA ALA A 31 -11.46 -4.76 7.86
C ALA A 31 -11.57 -3.30 8.36
N SER A 32 -11.55 -2.30 7.49
CA SER A 32 -11.94 -0.92 7.81
C SER A 32 -13.46 -0.83 8.05
N THR A 33 -13.93 0.31 8.56
CA THR A 33 -15.38 0.52 8.74
C THR A 33 -16.07 0.68 7.39
N LEU A 34 -17.15 -0.06 7.15
CA LEU A 34 -17.95 0.08 5.94
C LEU A 34 -18.47 1.52 5.82
N ASN A 35 -18.18 2.19 4.70
CA ASN A 35 -18.48 3.61 4.45
C ASN A 35 -17.87 4.60 5.47
N GLY A 36 -16.85 4.17 6.24
CA GLY A 36 -16.23 4.99 7.28
C GLY A 36 -15.10 5.89 6.78
N ASP A 37 -14.62 5.69 5.55
CA ASP A 37 -13.48 6.42 4.97
C ASP A 37 -12.27 6.46 5.91
N ASP A 38 -12.00 5.36 6.60
CA ASP A 38 -10.97 5.25 7.63
C ASP A 38 -9.78 4.36 7.26
N ARG A 39 -9.60 4.05 5.96
CA ARG A 39 -8.41 3.41 5.40
C ARG A 39 -7.20 4.33 5.54
N TRP A 40 -6.00 3.80 5.52
CA TRP A 40 -4.80 4.65 5.64
C TRP A 40 -4.69 5.74 4.55
N PRO A 41 -5.10 5.53 3.26
CA PRO A 41 -5.10 6.61 2.29
C PRO A 41 -6.13 7.72 2.60
N ASN A 42 -7.29 7.37 3.17
CA ASN A 42 -8.27 8.35 3.62
C ASN A 42 -7.73 9.20 4.79
N VAL A 43 -7.02 8.55 5.74
CA VAL A 43 -6.36 9.27 6.84
C VAL A 43 -5.31 10.23 6.30
N LEU A 44 -4.48 9.79 5.35
CA LEU A 44 -3.49 10.65 4.69
C LEU A 44 -4.15 11.86 4.02
N SER A 45 -5.23 11.65 3.27
CA SER A 45 -5.97 12.73 2.61
C SER A 45 -6.47 13.78 3.60
N ARG A 46 -7.08 13.35 4.72
CA ARG A 46 -7.52 14.27 5.78
C ARG A 46 -6.37 15.03 6.43
N ARG A 47 -5.22 14.38 6.67
CA ARG A 47 -4.04 15.03 7.23
C ARG A 47 -3.45 16.09 6.29
N LEU A 48 -3.40 15.80 5.00
CA LEU A 48 -2.97 16.77 3.98
C LEU A 48 -3.87 18.00 3.99
N ALA A 49 -5.20 17.80 3.98
CA ALA A 49 -6.16 18.88 4.04
C ALA A 49 -6.05 19.70 5.35
N ALA A 50 -5.93 19.03 6.51
CA ALA A 50 -5.76 19.69 7.80
C ALA A 50 -4.45 20.49 7.90
N ALA A 51 -3.39 20.05 7.20
CA ALA A 51 -2.12 20.79 7.09
C ALA A 51 -2.17 21.93 6.04
N GLY A 52 -3.33 22.16 5.41
CA GLY A 52 -3.51 23.22 4.41
C GLY A 52 -2.92 22.87 3.04
N HIS A 53 -2.67 21.60 2.76
CA HIS A 53 -2.22 21.15 1.45
C HIS A 53 -3.42 20.75 0.58
N ARG A 54 -3.53 21.35 -0.59
CA ARG A 54 -4.42 20.87 -1.64
C ARG A 54 -3.71 19.73 -2.36
N ALA A 55 -4.18 18.51 -2.19
CA ALA A 55 -3.62 17.30 -2.80
C ALA A 55 -4.72 16.28 -3.08
N ALA A 56 -4.56 15.45 -4.10
CA ALA A 56 -5.38 14.27 -4.31
C ALA A 56 -4.66 13.03 -3.74
N VAL A 57 -5.43 12.12 -3.14
CA VAL A 57 -4.96 10.79 -2.75
C VAL A 57 -5.87 9.77 -3.42
N ILE A 58 -5.30 8.97 -4.33
CA ILE A 58 -6.00 7.97 -5.13
C ILE A 58 -5.66 6.59 -4.57
N ASN A 59 -6.67 5.82 -4.22
CA ASN A 59 -6.49 4.45 -3.73
C ASN A 59 -6.68 3.46 -4.88
N THR A 60 -5.62 2.77 -5.27
CA THR A 60 -5.62 1.72 -6.29
C THR A 60 -5.26 0.34 -5.67
N GLY A 61 -5.60 0.13 -4.41
CA GLY A 61 -5.48 -1.16 -3.74
C GLY A 61 -6.45 -2.20 -4.29
N ILE A 62 -5.98 -3.43 -4.45
CA ILE A 62 -6.79 -4.58 -4.88
C ILE A 62 -6.61 -5.73 -3.89
N GLY A 63 -7.70 -6.21 -3.29
CA GLY A 63 -7.65 -7.34 -2.37
C GLY A 63 -6.98 -8.57 -2.98
N GLY A 64 -5.97 -9.14 -2.30
CA GLY A 64 -5.25 -10.32 -2.77
C GLY A 64 -4.18 -10.06 -3.84
N ASN A 65 -3.95 -8.81 -4.22
CA ASN A 65 -2.98 -8.48 -5.28
C ASN A 65 -1.55 -8.86 -4.91
N GLN A 66 -0.74 -9.14 -5.92
CA GLN A 66 0.64 -9.61 -5.81
C GLN A 66 1.56 -8.78 -6.71
N VAL A 67 2.80 -8.65 -6.30
CA VAL A 67 3.86 -8.03 -7.10
C VAL A 67 4.20 -8.92 -8.31
N THR A 68 4.30 -10.25 -8.09
CA THR A 68 4.81 -11.20 -9.08
C THR A 68 3.74 -12.08 -9.71
N GLY A 69 2.67 -12.38 -9.02
CA GLY A 69 1.62 -13.29 -9.49
C GLY A 69 0.27 -12.60 -9.74
N PRO A 70 -0.59 -13.19 -10.54
CA PRO A 70 -0.35 -14.36 -11.39
C PRO A 70 0.54 -14.04 -12.61
N ALA A 71 1.23 -15.05 -13.15
CA ALA A 71 2.03 -14.88 -14.37
C ALA A 71 1.16 -14.59 -15.61
N GLU A 72 -0.08 -15.10 -15.62
CA GLU A 72 -1.08 -14.85 -16.67
C GLU A 72 -2.39 -14.39 -16.02
N TYR A 73 -2.99 -13.38 -16.61
CA TYR A 73 -4.30 -12.87 -16.21
C TYR A 73 -5.15 -12.55 -17.45
N SER A 74 -6.34 -13.14 -17.53
CA SER A 74 -7.28 -12.89 -18.62
C SER A 74 -8.71 -13.25 -18.16
N PRO A 75 -9.75 -12.91 -18.92
CA PRO A 75 -11.12 -13.38 -18.65
C PRO A 75 -11.24 -14.90 -18.60
N GLN A 76 -10.38 -15.64 -19.31
CA GLN A 76 -10.36 -17.10 -19.33
C GLN A 76 -9.50 -17.70 -18.20
N LYS A 77 -8.58 -16.89 -17.63
CA LYS A 77 -7.73 -17.25 -16.50
C LYS A 77 -7.82 -16.15 -15.43
N PRO A 78 -8.99 -15.96 -14.80
CA PRO A 78 -9.16 -14.93 -13.78
C PRO A 78 -8.44 -15.32 -12.49
N PHE A 79 -7.94 -14.32 -11.80
CA PHE A 79 -7.38 -14.45 -10.46
C PHE A 79 -8.07 -13.46 -9.53
N ALA A 80 -8.47 -13.87 -8.33
CA ALA A 80 -9.25 -13.04 -7.41
C ALA A 80 -8.50 -11.77 -6.98
N GLY A 81 -7.16 -11.85 -6.89
CA GLY A 81 -6.29 -10.71 -6.61
C GLY A 81 -6.02 -9.80 -7.81
N GLY A 82 -6.66 -10.04 -8.96
CA GLY A 82 -6.45 -9.26 -10.18
C GLY A 82 -5.09 -9.52 -10.86
N PRO A 83 -4.77 -8.75 -11.91
CA PRO A 83 -3.45 -8.81 -12.55
C PRO A 83 -2.36 -8.34 -11.59
N ASN A 84 -1.13 -8.85 -11.75
CA ASN A 84 -0.01 -8.44 -10.90
C ASN A 84 0.34 -6.96 -11.06
N ALA A 85 1.18 -6.44 -10.15
CA ALA A 85 1.57 -5.03 -10.12
C ALA A 85 2.04 -4.51 -11.49
N ALA A 86 2.88 -5.28 -12.19
CA ALA A 86 3.41 -4.88 -13.49
C ALA A 86 2.35 -4.85 -14.60
N MET A 87 1.37 -5.76 -14.56
CA MET A 87 0.28 -5.85 -15.55
C MET A 87 -0.75 -4.72 -15.38
N ARG A 88 -1.05 -4.32 -14.11
CA ARG A 88 -2.02 -3.26 -13.83
C ARG A 88 -1.43 -1.86 -13.78
N LEU A 89 -0.11 -1.74 -13.87
CA LEU A 89 0.61 -0.49 -13.70
C LEU A 89 0.12 0.63 -14.64
N GLU A 90 -0.13 0.30 -15.91
CA GLU A 90 -0.62 1.28 -16.90
C GLU A 90 -1.96 1.86 -16.47
N ARG A 91 -2.91 1.02 -16.13
CA ARG A 91 -4.27 1.43 -15.72
C ARG A 91 -4.27 2.18 -14.40
N ASP A 92 -3.55 1.68 -13.38
CA ASP A 92 -3.74 2.09 -11.99
C ASP A 92 -2.77 3.20 -11.55
N VAL A 93 -1.76 3.50 -12.37
CA VAL A 93 -0.74 4.50 -12.05
C VAL A 93 -0.40 5.39 -13.23
N LEU A 94 0.02 4.81 -14.38
CA LEU A 94 0.66 5.58 -15.45
C LEU A 94 -0.35 6.40 -16.27
N SER A 95 -1.62 5.94 -16.37
CA SER A 95 -2.70 6.67 -17.07
C SER A 95 -3.37 7.74 -16.20
N LEU A 96 -3.07 7.79 -14.90
CA LEU A 96 -3.66 8.78 -14.01
C LEU A 96 -3.03 10.17 -14.24
N SER A 97 -3.88 11.20 -14.22
CA SER A 97 -3.45 12.56 -14.50
C SER A 97 -2.62 13.16 -13.36
N GLY A 98 -1.44 13.68 -13.66
CA GLY A 98 -0.67 14.53 -12.76
C GLY A 98 -0.03 13.83 -11.56
N VAL A 99 0.22 12.53 -11.62
CA VAL A 99 0.86 11.77 -10.54
C VAL A 99 2.21 12.35 -10.17
N THR A 100 2.39 12.68 -8.90
CA THR A 100 3.64 13.21 -8.33
C THR A 100 4.32 12.23 -7.37
N THR A 101 3.55 11.37 -6.74
CA THR A 101 4.06 10.45 -5.73
C THR A 101 3.29 9.13 -5.77
N LEU A 102 3.99 8.03 -5.65
CA LEU A 102 3.45 6.70 -5.40
C LEU A 102 3.84 6.25 -4.00
N ILE A 103 2.89 5.74 -3.21
CA ILE A 103 3.17 4.98 -1.98
C ILE A 103 2.79 3.54 -2.27
N TRP A 104 3.76 2.62 -2.21
CA TRP A 104 3.58 1.23 -2.61
C TRP A 104 3.67 0.28 -1.42
N LEU A 105 2.54 -0.33 -1.05
CA LEU A 105 2.39 -1.33 0.00
C LEU A 105 1.89 -2.63 -0.60
N GLU A 106 2.76 -3.59 -0.86
CA GLU A 106 2.41 -4.86 -1.49
C GLU A 106 3.46 -5.93 -1.21
N GLY A 107 3.09 -7.21 -1.28
CA GLY A 107 4.01 -8.34 -1.19
C GLY A 107 3.58 -9.44 -0.23
N ILE A 108 2.64 -9.19 0.70
CA ILE A 108 2.22 -10.22 1.65
C ILE A 108 1.54 -11.41 0.96
N ASN A 109 0.81 -11.15 -0.12
CA ASN A 109 0.11 -12.17 -0.87
C ASN A 109 1.04 -13.01 -1.76
N ASP A 110 2.17 -12.45 -2.18
CA ASP A 110 3.22 -13.18 -2.89
C ASP A 110 3.80 -14.32 -2.06
N PHE A 111 3.84 -14.16 -0.74
CA PHE A 111 4.37 -15.11 0.24
C PHE A 111 3.29 -16.02 0.84
N SER A 112 2.04 -15.79 0.51
CA SER A 112 0.91 -16.60 0.95
C SER A 112 0.86 -17.94 0.22
N ARG A 113 -0.03 -18.84 0.63
CA ARG A 113 -0.28 -20.10 -0.08
C ARG A 113 -0.74 -19.91 -1.53
N ASN A 114 -1.26 -18.72 -1.86
CA ASN A 114 -1.73 -18.38 -3.20
C ASN A 114 -0.61 -17.79 -4.09
N GLY A 115 0.50 -17.34 -3.50
CA GLY A 115 1.59 -16.68 -4.20
C GLY A 115 2.81 -17.56 -4.44
N THR A 116 3.36 -18.16 -3.41
CA THR A 116 4.54 -19.05 -3.44
C THR A 116 5.86 -18.41 -3.89
N ALA A 117 5.95 -17.08 -4.02
CA ALA A 117 7.15 -16.39 -4.44
C ALA A 117 8.25 -16.44 -3.35
N SER A 118 9.52 -16.30 -3.76
CA SER A 118 10.62 -15.97 -2.86
C SER A 118 10.70 -14.46 -2.62
N ALA A 119 11.41 -14.05 -1.57
CA ALA A 119 11.65 -12.64 -1.30
C ALA A 119 12.40 -11.95 -2.46
N GLU A 120 13.38 -12.63 -3.05
CA GLU A 120 14.19 -12.13 -4.17
C GLU A 120 13.35 -11.91 -5.43
N GLN A 121 12.39 -12.81 -5.70
CA GLN A 121 11.46 -12.64 -6.83
C GLN A 121 10.60 -11.38 -6.66
N VAL A 122 10.07 -11.15 -5.46
CA VAL A 122 9.29 -9.94 -5.17
C VAL A 122 10.16 -8.69 -5.26
N GLN A 123 11.39 -8.72 -4.71
CA GLN A 123 12.36 -7.63 -4.82
C GLN A 123 12.67 -7.30 -6.28
N GLN A 124 12.85 -8.33 -7.14
CA GLN A 124 13.08 -8.12 -8.56
C GLN A 124 11.85 -7.51 -9.24
N GLY A 125 10.66 -8.02 -8.96
CA GLY A 125 9.41 -7.44 -9.47
C GLY A 125 9.24 -5.96 -9.08
N MET A 126 9.62 -5.60 -7.84
CA MET A 126 9.61 -4.19 -7.41
C MET A 126 10.60 -3.34 -8.21
N LYS A 127 11.82 -3.82 -8.45
CA LYS A 127 12.82 -3.10 -9.27
C LYS A 127 12.30 -2.86 -10.68
N ASP A 128 11.67 -3.86 -11.29
CA ASP A 128 11.15 -3.79 -12.65
C ASP A 128 10.00 -2.77 -12.75
N VAL A 129 9.09 -2.76 -11.79
CA VAL A 129 7.97 -1.79 -11.73
C VAL A 129 8.48 -0.38 -11.50
N VAL A 130 9.40 -0.17 -10.55
CA VAL A 130 10.02 1.14 -10.28
C VAL A 130 10.73 1.67 -11.52
N GLY A 131 11.51 0.82 -12.20
CA GLY A 131 12.19 1.20 -13.45
C GLY A 131 11.21 1.64 -14.54
N ARG A 132 10.07 0.96 -14.69
CA ARG A 132 9.02 1.33 -15.64
C ARG A 132 8.35 2.66 -15.27
N ILE A 133 8.08 2.91 -13.98
CA ILE A 133 7.50 4.17 -13.52
C ILE A 133 8.45 5.32 -13.84
N HIS A 134 9.72 5.23 -13.47
CA HIS A 134 10.71 6.29 -13.74
C HIS A 134 10.90 6.56 -15.25
N ALA A 135 10.81 5.52 -16.08
CA ALA A 135 10.90 5.66 -17.54
C ALA A 135 9.71 6.41 -18.15
N LYS A 136 8.51 6.29 -17.57
CA LYS A 136 7.27 6.89 -18.08
C LYS A 136 6.89 8.19 -17.38
N LEU A 137 7.18 8.30 -16.09
CA LEU A 137 6.88 9.46 -15.26
C LEU A 137 8.17 9.95 -14.58
N PRO A 138 9.09 10.56 -15.31
CA PRO A 138 10.34 11.06 -14.76
C PRO A 138 10.05 12.13 -13.68
N GLY A 139 10.65 11.96 -12.50
CA GLY A 139 10.47 12.87 -11.35
C GLY A 139 9.32 12.50 -10.41
N VAL A 140 8.55 11.45 -10.69
CA VAL A 140 7.63 10.89 -9.68
C VAL A 140 8.42 10.29 -8.54
N LYS A 141 8.06 10.64 -7.30
CA LYS A 141 8.61 10.02 -6.09
C LYS A 141 7.96 8.66 -5.85
N ILE A 142 8.77 7.66 -5.53
CA ILE A 142 8.28 6.34 -5.18
C ILE A 142 8.66 6.04 -3.73
N ILE A 143 7.64 5.95 -2.87
CA ILE A 143 7.79 5.69 -1.44
C ILE A 143 7.47 4.22 -1.20
N GLY A 144 8.46 3.46 -0.74
CA GLY A 144 8.26 2.08 -0.33
C GLY A 144 7.57 2.01 1.04
N ALA A 145 6.51 1.24 1.16
CA ALA A 145 5.88 0.97 2.45
C ALA A 145 6.23 -0.46 2.90
N THR A 146 6.70 -0.62 4.13
CA THR A 146 7.01 -1.95 4.65
C THR A 146 5.73 -2.74 4.89
N VAL A 147 5.78 -4.02 4.53
CA VAL A 147 4.65 -4.95 4.59
C VAL A 147 4.35 -5.31 6.05
N THR A 148 3.14 -5.08 6.49
CA THR A 148 2.69 -5.40 7.85
C THR A 148 2.72 -6.90 8.13
N THR A 149 2.82 -7.28 9.40
CA THR A 149 2.85 -8.68 9.80
C THR A 149 1.52 -9.39 9.53
N ALA A 150 1.61 -10.67 9.18
CA ALA A 150 0.51 -11.62 9.13
C ALA A 150 0.80 -12.85 10.01
N LEU A 151 1.79 -12.78 10.89
CA LEU A 151 2.21 -13.92 11.72
C LEU A 151 1.04 -14.40 12.58
N ASN A 152 0.83 -15.72 12.59
CA ASN A 152 -0.30 -16.37 13.27
C ASN A 152 -1.70 -15.84 12.84
N SER A 153 -1.80 -15.36 11.59
CA SER A 153 -3.09 -15.00 11.01
C SER A 153 -4.04 -16.19 10.98
N THR A 154 -5.32 -15.93 11.23
CA THR A 154 -6.40 -16.90 11.07
C THR A 154 -6.89 -16.99 9.62
N ASN A 155 -6.40 -16.16 8.72
CA ASN A 155 -6.65 -16.27 7.29
C ASN A 155 -6.01 -17.56 6.74
N ALA A 156 -6.80 -18.38 6.04
CA ALA A 156 -6.40 -19.71 5.59
C ALA A 156 -5.15 -19.73 4.67
N ALA A 157 -4.86 -18.63 4.00
CA ALA A 157 -3.72 -18.52 3.09
C ALA A 157 -2.46 -17.93 3.76
N SER A 158 -2.55 -17.40 4.97
CA SER A 158 -1.50 -16.61 5.61
C SER A 158 -1.18 -17.12 7.02
N GLY A 159 -0.14 -16.56 7.65
CA GLY A 159 0.15 -16.77 9.08
C GLY A 159 1.35 -17.67 9.38
N SER A 160 2.02 -18.23 8.37
CA SER A 160 3.15 -19.14 8.60
C SER A 160 4.44 -18.39 8.94
N LEU A 161 5.34 -19.08 9.65
CA LEU A 161 6.70 -18.59 9.94
C LEU A 161 7.52 -18.37 8.67
N ASP A 162 7.34 -19.19 7.63
CA ASP A 162 8.01 -19.02 6.34
C ASP A 162 7.56 -17.72 5.65
N GLN A 163 6.26 -17.47 5.63
CA GLN A 163 5.71 -16.21 5.11
C GLN A 163 6.28 -15.00 5.86
N ASP A 164 6.37 -15.06 7.19
CA ASP A 164 6.91 -13.97 7.99
C ASP A 164 8.41 -13.77 7.77
N ALA A 165 9.18 -14.85 7.58
CA ALA A 165 10.60 -14.75 7.25
C ALA A 165 10.83 -14.05 5.89
N LYS A 166 10.07 -14.42 4.86
CA LYS A 166 10.11 -13.77 3.53
C LYS A 166 9.67 -12.31 3.60
N ARG A 167 8.61 -12.01 4.35
CA ARG A 167 8.15 -10.65 4.61
C ARG A 167 9.24 -9.80 5.27
N LYS A 168 9.92 -10.32 6.28
CA LYS A 168 11.04 -9.63 6.96
C LYS A 168 12.19 -9.36 6.02
N ALA A 169 12.53 -10.31 5.15
CA ALA A 169 13.56 -10.13 4.12
C ALA A 169 13.18 -9.05 3.11
N LEU A 170 11.91 -9.01 2.67
CA LEU A 170 11.40 -7.96 1.81
C LEU A 170 11.42 -6.60 2.52
N ASN A 171 11.01 -6.52 3.78
CA ASN A 171 11.02 -5.28 4.55
C ASN A 171 12.45 -4.75 4.79
N ALA A 172 13.42 -5.63 4.99
CA ALA A 172 14.83 -5.23 5.03
C ALA A 172 15.27 -4.60 3.71
N PHE A 173 14.92 -5.21 2.58
CA PHE A 173 15.18 -4.66 1.25
C PHE A 173 14.50 -3.29 1.05
N ILE A 174 13.22 -3.15 1.38
CA ILE A 174 12.49 -1.87 1.27
C ILE A 174 13.21 -0.77 2.07
N ARG A 175 13.69 -1.07 3.29
CA ARG A 175 14.36 -0.10 4.15
C ARG A 175 15.75 0.30 3.68
N THR A 176 16.50 -0.60 2.99
CA THR A 176 17.96 -0.42 2.82
C THR A 176 18.47 -0.45 1.40
N SER A 177 17.65 -0.85 0.42
CA SER A 177 18.11 -1.03 -0.97
C SER A 177 18.43 0.27 -1.72
N GLY A 178 17.90 1.40 -1.26
CA GLY A 178 17.99 2.66 -2.01
C GLY A 178 17.13 2.69 -3.29
N LEU A 179 16.25 1.70 -3.47
CA LEU A 179 15.33 1.65 -4.61
C LEU A 179 14.26 2.74 -4.55
N PHE A 180 13.83 3.10 -3.35
CA PHE A 180 12.75 4.04 -3.09
C PHE A 180 13.28 5.40 -2.67
N ASP A 181 12.58 6.48 -3.04
CA ASP A 181 12.93 7.85 -2.65
C ASP A 181 12.67 8.15 -1.17
N GLY A 182 11.93 7.27 -0.50
CA GLY A 182 11.64 7.31 0.93
C GLY A 182 10.94 6.03 1.38
N VAL A 183 10.82 5.86 2.69
CA VAL A 183 10.20 4.67 3.28
C VAL A 183 9.17 5.07 4.33
N VAL A 184 8.00 4.44 4.28
CA VAL A 184 7.00 4.44 5.37
C VAL A 184 7.04 3.09 6.07
N ASP A 185 7.32 3.07 7.36
CA ASP A 185 7.52 1.82 8.12
C ASP A 185 6.22 1.34 8.78
N PHE A 186 5.27 0.85 7.96
CA PHE A 186 4.01 0.32 8.45
C PHE A 186 4.16 -0.96 9.27
N ASP A 187 5.18 -1.77 9.00
CA ASP A 187 5.51 -2.95 9.80
C ASP A 187 5.78 -2.58 11.27
N LYS A 188 6.59 -1.55 11.49
CA LYS A 188 6.87 -1.03 12.84
C LYS A 188 5.64 -0.43 13.51
N VAL A 189 4.73 0.15 12.75
CA VAL A 189 3.49 0.74 13.26
C VAL A 189 2.50 -0.34 13.70
N ALA A 190 2.28 -1.34 12.86
CA ALA A 190 1.25 -2.36 13.07
C ALA A 190 1.72 -3.56 13.91
N GLY A 191 3.01 -3.87 13.88
CA GLY A 191 3.59 -5.02 14.57
C GLY A 191 3.84 -4.77 16.07
N ASP A 192 3.58 -5.80 16.87
CA ASP A 192 4.00 -5.86 18.26
C ASP A 192 5.46 -6.34 18.30
N PRO A 193 6.40 -5.54 18.85
CA PRO A 193 7.81 -5.91 18.89
C PRO A 193 8.12 -7.12 19.79
N ALA A 194 7.25 -7.46 20.73
CA ALA A 194 7.45 -8.57 21.64
C ALA A 194 7.07 -9.92 21.01
N THR A 195 6.01 -9.94 20.20
CA THR A 195 5.47 -11.18 19.61
C THR A 195 5.74 -11.31 18.12
N GLY A 196 5.96 -10.21 17.42
CA GLY A 196 6.04 -10.15 15.96
C GLY A 196 4.67 -10.24 15.27
N GLU A 197 3.59 -10.40 16.02
CA GLU A 197 2.22 -10.41 15.51
C GLU A 197 1.69 -8.99 15.32
N MET A 198 0.51 -8.86 14.73
CA MET A 198 -0.22 -7.58 14.72
C MET A 198 -0.59 -7.19 16.15
N LYS A 199 -0.45 -5.91 16.50
CA LYS A 199 -0.88 -5.37 17.79
C LYS A 199 -2.34 -5.74 18.05
N VAL A 200 -2.63 -6.22 19.25
CA VAL A 200 -3.93 -6.77 19.61
C VAL A 200 -5.07 -5.78 19.41
N GLU A 201 -4.84 -4.51 19.66
CA GLU A 201 -5.83 -3.44 19.46
C GLU A 201 -6.17 -3.17 17.99
N PHE A 202 -5.35 -3.67 17.06
CA PHE A 202 -5.57 -3.51 15.62
C PHE A 202 -6.25 -4.73 14.97
N VAL A 203 -6.43 -5.82 15.72
CA VAL A 203 -6.94 -7.09 15.18
C VAL A 203 -8.46 -7.10 15.01
N PRO A 204 -9.32 -6.65 15.97
CA PRO A 204 -10.76 -6.75 15.83
C PRO A 204 -11.28 -6.02 14.59
N GLU A 205 -12.16 -6.66 13.82
CA GLU A 205 -12.70 -6.12 12.57
C GLU A 205 -13.69 -4.98 12.84
N SER A 206 -13.52 -3.84 12.15
CA SER A 206 -14.24 -2.61 12.48
C SER A 206 -15.69 -2.56 12.00
N THR A 207 -16.04 -3.34 10.96
CA THR A 207 -17.40 -3.35 10.42
C THR A 207 -18.32 -4.19 11.27
N THR A 208 -17.90 -5.39 11.63
CA THR A 208 -18.73 -6.38 12.33
C THR A 208 -18.46 -6.46 13.83
N GLY A 209 -17.32 -5.93 14.28
CA GLY A 209 -16.81 -6.14 15.63
C GLY A 209 -16.34 -7.58 15.89
N GLY A 210 -16.16 -8.37 14.81
CA GLY A 210 -15.63 -9.73 14.89
C GLY A 210 -14.17 -9.78 15.33
N ALA A 211 -13.68 -10.99 15.57
CA ALA A 211 -12.33 -11.24 16.12
C ALA A 211 -11.18 -10.75 15.22
N GLY A 212 -11.47 -10.50 13.94
CA GLY A 212 -10.44 -10.15 12.94
C GLY A 212 -9.57 -11.33 12.56
N ASP A 213 -8.61 -11.11 11.66
CA ASP A 213 -7.82 -12.19 11.09
C ASP A 213 -6.29 -12.07 11.32
N LYS A 214 -5.84 -11.06 12.05
CA LYS A 214 -4.42 -10.76 12.31
C LYS A 214 -3.59 -10.49 11.03
N LEU A 215 -4.25 -10.22 9.92
CA LEU A 215 -3.64 -9.83 8.64
C LEU A 215 -4.07 -8.41 8.26
N HIS A 216 -5.35 -8.12 8.41
CA HIS A 216 -5.95 -6.85 8.02
C HIS A 216 -6.16 -5.97 9.26
N PRO A 217 -5.51 -4.81 9.34
CA PRO A 217 -5.72 -3.88 10.46
C PRO A 217 -7.14 -3.34 10.47
N ASN A 218 -7.67 -3.10 11.66
CA ASN A 218 -8.92 -2.38 11.82
C ASN A 218 -8.75 -0.86 11.63
N ARG A 219 -9.84 -0.09 11.83
CA ARG A 219 -9.83 1.38 11.74
C ARG A 219 -8.74 2.05 12.60
N ALA A 220 -8.44 1.51 13.79
CA ALA A 220 -7.40 2.07 14.65
C ALA A 220 -6.01 1.81 14.09
N GLY A 221 -5.76 0.63 13.55
CA GLY A 221 -4.52 0.30 12.84
C GLY A 221 -4.34 1.16 11.58
N TYR A 222 -5.37 1.30 10.76
CA TYR A 222 -5.31 2.18 9.59
C TYR A 222 -5.10 3.66 9.97
N LEU A 223 -5.69 4.12 11.07
CA LEU A 223 -5.44 5.47 11.60
C LEU A 223 -3.96 5.63 12.01
N ALA A 224 -3.41 4.65 12.71
CA ALA A 224 -2.00 4.66 13.11
C ALA A 224 -1.07 4.65 11.88
N MET A 225 -1.35 3.81 10.87
CA MET A 225 -0.60 3.76 9.62
C MET A 225 -0.65 5.11 8.89
N GLY A 226 -1.84 5.66 8.64
CA GLY A 226 -1.98 6.94 7.95
C GLY A 226 -1.33 8.10 8.72
N ASN A 227 -1.33 8.06 10.06
CA ASN A 227 -0.68 9.06 10.90
C ASN A 227 0.86 8.96 10.91
N SER A 228 1.42 7.79 10.62
CA SER A 228 2.87 7.60 10.59
C SER A 228 3.55 8.17 9.33
N ILE A 229 2.79 8.51 8.32
CA ILE A 229 3.33 9.04 7.06
C ILE A 229 3.85 10.46 7.28
N ASP A 230 5.12 10.69 6.98
CA ASP A 230 5.72 12.01 7.00
C ASP A 230 5.27 12.83 5.77
N LEU A 231 4.54 13.91 6.01
CA LEU A 231 4.04 14.78 4.94
C LEU A 231 5.16 15.55 4.25
N ASP A 232 6.23 15.92 4.97
CA ASP A 232 7.37 16.61 4.38
C ASP A 232 8.16 15.70 3.43
N MET A 233 8.22 14.40 3.72
CA MET A 233 8.79 13.40 2.81
C MET A 233 8.00 13.35 1.49
N LEU A 234 6.67 13.40 1.54
CA LEU A 234 5.83 13.34 0.35
C LEU A 234 5.92 14.63 -0.49
N LEU A 235 5.80 15.78 0.15
CA LEU A 235 5.60 17.08 -0.50
C LEU A 235 6.90 17.88 -0.68
N GLY A 236 7.97 17.48 0.00
CA GLY A 236 9.15 18.32 0.22
C GLY A 236 8.92 19.36 1.32
N LYS A 237 9.99 19.82 1.97
CA LYS A 237 9.89 20.84 3.01
C LYS A 237 9.27 22.12 2.44
N LYS A 238 8.25 22.68 3.08
CA LYS A 238 7.79 24.03 2.78
C LYS A 238 9.02 24.96 2.87
N LYS A 239 9.38 25.64 1.78
CA LYS A 239 10.26 26.81 1.89
C LYS A 239 9.54 27.77 2.84
N SER A 240 10.12 28.03 4.02
CA SER A 240 9.62 29.06 4.89
C SER A 240 9.59 30.36 4.07
N ALA A 241 8.42 30.93 3.85
CA ALA A 241 8.33 32.28 3.32
C ALA A 241 9.02 33.16 4.36
N SER A 242 10.23 33.60 4.06
CA SER A 242 10.87 34.67 4.82
C SER A 242 9.98 35.91 4.66
N ARG A 243 9.34 36.30 5.76
CA ARG A 243 8.67 37.59 5.89
C ARG A 243 9.71 38.71 5.86
#